data_6d373f6854e605a79e303aeb1404ae61
#
_entry.id   6d373f6854e605a79e303aeb1404ae61
#
_cell.length_a   1.000
_cell.length_b   1.000
_cell.length_c   1.000
_cell.angle_alpha   90.00
_cell.angle_beta   90.00
_cell.angle_gamma   90.00
#
_symmetry.space_group_name_H-M   'P 1'
#
loop_
_entity.id
_entity.type
_entity.pdbx_description
1 polymer ?
#
loop_
_entity_poly.entity_id
_entity_poly.type
_entity_poly.pdbx_seq_one_letter_code
_entity_poly.pdbx_strand_id
1 'polypeptide(L)'
;MVITTLEKYKGEMFCVIADGNKRAYLHRDIISKFQLQEGMEISRERFSEVLFASELRRAARRAMYLINEREYSYIGLFEKLIKNYPEDICYKVADMMAAKGYVNDRRFAEGLVYNYAHCKLFGPRRVRQELFKRGIRGRVADEAVESCYNGLCDRLEALIEKKYAGYLEDPEDLKSVNKAKNGLVRAGYDYDDINKAIKDFLEK
;
A
#
# COMPACT_ATOMS: atom_id res chain seq x y z
N MET A 1 -33.65 -1.05 24.28
CA MET A 1 -33.12 0.32 24.23
C MET A 1 -34.10 1.18 23.45
N VAL A 2 -34.28 2.44 23.85
CA VAL A 2 -35.15 3.37 23.12
C VAL A 2 -34.30 4.50 22.57
N ILE A 3 -34.50 4.85 21.30
CA ILE A 3 -33.89 6.04 20.70
C ILE A 3 -34.62 7.26 21.22
N THR A 4 -33.99 8.00 22.12
CA THR A 4 -34.60 9.15 22.81
C THR A 4 -34.42 10.46 22.07
N THR A 5 -33.44 10.54 21.18
CA THR A 5 -33.15 11.75 20.38
C THR A 5 -32.59 11.36 19.03
N LEU A 6 -33.06 12.04 17.98
CA LEU A 6 -32.55 11.94 16.62
C LEU A 6 -32.56 13.33 15.98
N GLU A 7 -31.49 14.08 16.18
CA GLU A 7 -31.40 15.49 15.76
C GLU A 7 -30.27 15.71 14.72
N LYS A 8 -30.52 16.61 13.78
CA LYS A 8 -29.49 17.02 12.82
C LYS A 8 -28.33 17.70 13.56
N TYR A 9 -27.11 17.22 13.36
CA TYR A 9 -25.92 17.77 14.02
C TYR A 9 -25.13 18.71 13.08
N LYS A 10 -24.56 18.17 12.00
CA LYS A 10 -23.75 18.94 11.04
C LYS A 10 -23.77 18.27 9.67
N GLY A 11 -24.12 19.03 8.61
CA GLY A 11 -24.22 18.48 7.25
C GLY A 11 -25.22 17.31 7.21
N GLU A 12 -24.76 16.14 6.78
CA GLU A 12 -25.56 14.91 6.70
C GLU A 12 -25.42 14.02 7.96
N MET A 13 -24.83 14.54 9.03
CA MET A 13 -24.68 13.82 10.30
C MET A 13 -25.80 14.17 11.28
N PHE A 14 -26.23 13.16 12.01
CA PHE A 14 -27.26 13.26 13.05
C PHE A 14 -26.69 12.76 14.37
N CYS A 15 -27.06 13.42 15.45
CA CYS A 15 -26.85 12.97 16.81
C CYS A 15 -28.00 12.03 17.18
N VAL A 16 -27.68 10.80 17.54
CA VAL A 16 -28.64 9.80 18.02
C VAL A 16 -28.32 9.46 19.46
N ILE A 17 -29.28 9.56 20.35
CA ILE A 17 -29.13 9.19 21.75
C ILE A 17 -30.05 8.00 22.02
N ALA A 18 -29.50 6.95 22.61
CA ALA A 18 -30.28 5.77 23.03
C ALA A 18 -30.21 5.63 24.57
N ASP A 19 -31.33 5.29 25.18
CA ASP A 19 -31.50 5.17 26.64
C ASP A 19 -31.01 6.42 27.41
N GLY A 20 -31.13 7.60 26.83
CA GLY A 20 -30.77 8.88 27.43
C GLY A 20 -29.28 9.16 27.61
N ASN A 21 -28.39 8.18 27.42
CA ASN A 21 -26.95 8.32 27.69
C ASN A 21 -26.00 7.81 26.60
N LYS A 22 -26.44 6.91 25.74
CA LYS A 22 -25.61 6.37 24.64
C LYS A 22 -25.71 7.27 23.41
N ARG A 23 -24.74 8.15 23.25
CA ARG A 23 -24.66 9.08 22.11
C ARG A 23 -23.85 8.51 20.95
N ALA A 24 -24.41 8.57 19.74
CA ALA A 24 -23.74 8.21 18.51
C ALA A 24 -23.96 9.30 17.45
N TYR A 25 -22.96 9.51 16.57
CA TYR A 25 -23.08 10.38 15.41
C TYR A 25 -23.16 9.53 14.15
N LEU A 26 -24.34 9.50 13.54
CA LEU A 26 -24.67 8.65 12.41
C LEU A 26 -24.91 9.51 11.15
N HIS A 27 -24.48 9.01 10.00
CA HIS A 27 -24.79 9.66 8.74
C HIS A 27 -26.24 9.33 8.33
N ARG A 28 -26.88 10.24 7.58
CA ARG A 28 -28.24 10.07 7.05
C ARG A 28 -28.47 8.71 6.38
N ASP A 29 -27.51 8.24 5.57
CA ASP A 29 -27.61 6.93 4.90
C ASP A 29 -27.78 5.77 5.89
N ILE A 30 -27.12 5.84 7.05
CA ILE A 30 -27.25 4.82 8.10
C ILE A 30 -28.64 4.88 8.75
N ILE A 31 -29.11 6.09 9.04
CA ILE A 31 -30.45 6.31 9.59
C ILE A 31 -31.50 5.75 8.65
N SER A 32 -31.41 6.09 7.37
CA SER A 32 -32.33 5.60 6.33
C SER A 32 -32.24 4.09 6.15
N LYS A 33 -31.03 3.53 6.09
CA LYS A 33 -30.80 2.08 5.93
C LYS A 33 -31.43 1.26 7.05
N PHE A 34 -31.32 1.73 8.29
CA PHE A 34 -31.83 1.04 9.48
C PHE A 34 -33.21 1.57 9.90
N GLN A 35 -33.77 2.52 9.17
CA GLN A 35 -35.10 3.13 9.42
C GLN A 35 -35.23 3.67 10.86
N LEU A 36 -34.14 4.30 11.36
CA LEU A 36 -34.11 4.79 12.73
C LEU A 36 -35.03 5.99 12.90
N GLN A 37 -35.83 5.99 13.98
CA GLN A 37 -36.75 7.05 14.34
C GLN A 37 -36.68 7.35 15.83
N GLU A 38 -37.01 8.58 16.21
CA GLU A 38 -37.17 8.95 17.61
C GLU A 38 -38.36 8.19 18.22
N GLY A 39 -38.20 7.72 19.45
CA GLY A 39 -39.16 6.86 20.12
C GLY A 39 -39.09 5.37 19.74
N MET A 40 -38.23 4.99 18.76
CA MET A 40 -38.13 3.61 18.31
C MET A 40 -37.45 2.74 19.37
N GLU A 41 -38.09 1.59 19.66
CA GLU A 41 -37.42 0.52 20.42
C GLU A 41 -36.46 -0.27 19.54
N ILE A 42 -35.24 -0.45 20.02
CA ILE A 42 -34.18 -1.19 19.31
C ILE A 42 -33.46 -2.15 20.27
N SER A 43 -33.17 -3.36 19.81
CA SER A 43 -32.37 -4.29 20.61
C SER A 43 -30.91 -3.81 20.71
N ARG A 44 -30.15 -4.29 21.70
CA ARG A 44 -28.73 -3.96 21.84
C ARG A 44 -27.91 -4.47 20.66
N GLU A 45 -28.23 -5.65 20.18
CA GLU A 45 -27.61 -6.31 19.03
C GLU A 45 -27.83 -5.45 17.76
N ARG A 46 -29.08 -5.03 17.55
CA ARG A 46 -29.45 -4.20 16.40
C ARG A 46 -28.78 -2.83 16.44
N PHE A 47 -28.67 -2.21 17.61
CA PHE A 47 -27.95 -0.95 17.77
C PHE A 47 -26.45 -1.13 17.54
N SER A 48 -25.86 -2.25 17.95
CA SER A 48 -24.46 -2.59 17.65
C SER A 48 -24.23 -2.74 16.14
N GLU A 49 -25.16 -3.36 15.40
CA GLU A 49 -25.11 -3.43 13.93
C GLU A 49 -25.14 -2.03 13.28
N VAL A 50 -25.94 -1.12 13.82
CA VAL A 50 -25.99 0.28 13.36
C VAL A 50 -24.65 0.96 13.54
N LEU A 51 -24.03 0.83 14.72
CA LEU A 51 -22.72 1.41 15.00
C LEU A 51 -21.64 0.81 14.09
N PHE A 52 -21.64 -0.50 13.92
CA PHE A 52 -20.73 -1.19 13.02
C PHE A 52 -20.87 -0.71 11.58
N ALA A 53 -22.10 -0.59 11.06
CA ALA A 53 -22.37 -0.08 9.72
C ALA A 53 -21.91 1.37 9.55
N SER A 54 -22.05 2.19 10.61
CA SER A 54 -21.55 3.57 10.62
C SER A 54 -20.03 3.63 10.54
N GLU A 55 -19.33 2.80 11.32
CA GLU A 55 -17.88 2.74 11.27
C GLU A 55 -17.37 2.19 9.94
N LEU A 56 -17.99 1.13 9.41
CA LEU A 56 -17.67 0.58 8.09
C LEU A 56 -17.78 1.64 6.98
N ARG A 57 -18.86 2.44 7.02
CA ARG A 57 -19.04 3.55 6.07
C ARG A 57 -17.92 4.60 6.20
N ARG A 58 -17.56 4.99 7.41
CA ARG A 58 -16.48 5.95 7.67
C ARG A 58 -15.14 5.44 7.18
N ALA A 59 -14.82 4.19 7.49
CA ALA A 59 -13.58 3.54 7.05
C ALA A 59 -13.53 3.40 5.52
N ALA A 60 -14.64 3.02 4.86
CA ALA A 60 -14.72 2.94 3.41
C ALA A 60 -14.51 4.31 2.73
N ARG A 61 -15.08 5.40 3.27
CA ARG A 61 -14.81 6.76 2.78
C ARG A 61 -13.33 7.13 2.94
N ARG A 62 -12.72 6.78 4.07
CA ARG A 62 -11.28 7.02 4.28
C ARG A 62 -10.44 6.21 3.31
N ALA A 63 -10.79 4.96 3.04
CA ALA A 63 -10.12 4.11 2.04
C ALA A 63 -10.18 4.75 0.65
N MET A 64 -11.35 5.17 0.20
CA MET A 64 -11.53 5.85 -1.09
C MET A 64 -10.69 7.12 -1.20
N TYR A 65 -10.66 7.93 -0.15
CA TYR A 65 -9.80 9.12 -0.11
C TYR A 65 -8.32 8.76 -0.29
N LEU A 66 -7.85 7.74 0.43
CA LEU A 66 -6.45 7.29 0.34
C LEU A 66 -6.10 6.77 -1.06
N ILE A 67 -7.00 5.96 -1.65
CA ILE A 67 -6.83 5.36 -2.98
C ILE A 67 -6.83 6.43 -4.08
N ASN A 68 -7.61 7.49 -3.94
CA ASN A 68 -7.61 8.62 -4.89
C ASN A 68 -6.28 9.40 -4.89
N GLU A 69 -5.58 9.47 -3.74
CA GLU A 69 -4.29 10.15 -3.65
C GLU A 69 -3.16 9.34 -4.29
N ARG A 70 -3.18 8.02 -4.16
CA ARG A 70 -2.19 7.11 -4.73
C ARG A 70 -2.64 5.65 -4.67
N GLU A 71 -1.99 4.79 -5.43
CA GLU A 71 -2.18 3.36 -5.33
C GLU A 71 -1.68 2.77 -4.00
N TYR A 72 -2.39 1.76 -3.54
CA TYR A 72 -2.06 0.97 -2.35
C TYR A 72 -2.14 -0.52 -2.68
N SER A 73 -1.23 -1.30 -2.08
CA SER A 73 -1.44 -2.75 -1.95
C SER A 73 -2.54 -3.03 -0.92
N TYR A 74 -3.08 -4.25 -0.91
CA TYR A 74 -4.06 -4.68 0.07
C TYR A 74 -3.56 -4.44 1.52
N ILE A 75 -2.38 -4.94 1.84
CA ILE A 75 -1.75 -4.76 3.15
C ILE A 75 -1.45 -3.29 3.41
N GLY A 76 -0.96 -2.55 2.42
CA GLY A 76 -0.68 -1.12 2.58
C GLY A 76 -1.92 -0.28 2.90
N LEU A 77 -3.08 -0.61 2.33
CA LEU A 77 -4.35 0.02 2.69
C LEU A 77 -4.79 -0.37 4.10
N PHE A 78 -4.72 -1.67 4.43
CA PHE A 78 -5.04 -2.19 5.76
C PHE A 78 -4.24 -1.48 6.85
N GLU A 79 -2.91 -1.36 6.70
CA GLU A 79 -2.01 -0.68 7.62
C GLU A 79 -2.34 0.82 7.82
N LYS A 80 -2.96 1.44 6.84
CA LYS A 80 -3.44 2.82 6.96
C LYS A 80 -4.75 2.91 7.73
N LEU A 81 -5.63 1.94 7.56
CA LEU A 81 -6.95 1.93 8.20
C LEU A 81 -6.87 1.50 9.67
N ILE A 82 -6.05 0.50 10.01
CA ILE A 82 -5.94 -0.07 11.37
C ILE A 82 -5.51 0.97 12.42
N LYS A 83 -4.93 2.07 12.00
CA LYS A 83 -4.55 3.18 12.88
C LYS A 83 -5.75 3.90 13.51
N ASN A 84 -6.93 3.78 12.89
CA ASN A 84 -8.12 4.57 13.26
C ASN A 84 -9.39 3.74 13.35
N TYR A 85 -9.38 2.48 12.93
CA TYR A 85 -10.57 1.62 12.87
C TYR A 85 -10.27 0.24 13.42
N PRO A 86 -11.27 -0.47 13.96
CA PRO A 86 -11.16 -1.86 14.38
C PRO A 86 -10.72 -2.78 13.25
N GLU A 87 -10.03 -3.85 13.61
CA GLU A 87 -9.39 -4.78 12.67
C GLU A 87 -10.39 -5.45 11.72
N ASP A 88 -11.52 -5.91 12.24
CA ASP A 88 -12.59 -6.54 11.47
C ASP A 88 -13.21 -5.60 10.42
N ILE A 89 -13.33 -4.31 10.74
CA ILE A 89 -13.75 -3.26 9.80
C ILE A 89 -12.69 -3.04 8.74
N CYS A 90 -11.41 -3.03 9.13
CA CYS A 90 -10.30 -2.83 8.20
C CYS A 90 -10.24 -3.94 7.14
N TYR A 91 -10.38 -5.21 7.56
CA TYR A 91 -10.45 -6.34 6.63
C TYR A 91 -11.65 -6.22 5.68
N LYS A 92 -12.85 -5.96 6.22
CA LYS A 92 -14.05 -5.81 5.38
C LYS A 92 -13.92 -4.70 4.35
N VAL A 93 -13.32 -3.57 4.72
CA VAL A 93 -13.09 -2.46 3.79
C VAL A 93 -12.04 -2.82 2.75
N ALA A 94 -10.92 -3.43 3.15
CA ALA A 94 -9.87 -3.85 2.23
C ALA A 94 -10.42 -4.86 1.20
N ASP A 95 -11.20 -5.85 1.64
CA ASP A 95 -11.89 -6.81 0.77
C ASP A 95 -12.86 -6.13 -0.19
N MET A 96 -13.66 -5.18 0.30
CA MET A 96 -14.56 -4.40 -0.56
C MET A 96 -13.82 -3.60 -1.63
N MET A 97 -12.66 -3.01 -1.31
CA MET A 97 -11.85 -2.26 -2.26
C MET A 97 -11.19 -3.19 -3.29
N ALA A 98 -10.73 -4.35 -2.85
CA ALA A 98 -10.16 -5.37 -3.73
C ALA A 98 -11.22 -5.96 -4.68
N ALA A 99 -12.39 -6.34 -4.15
CA ALA A 99 -13.49 -6.88 -4.96
C ALA A 99 -14.00 -5.91 -6.04
N LYS A 100 -13.91 -4.60 -5.77
CA LYS A 100 -14.23 -3.54 -6.75
C LYS A 100 -13.07 -3.18 -7.70
N GLY A 101 -11.90 -3.83 -7.56
CA GLY A 101 -10.71 -3.56 -8.36
C GLY A 101 -9.99 -2.24 -8.03
N TYR A 102 -10.41 -1.52 -6.99
CA TYR A 102 -9.72 -0.30 -6.54
C TYR A 102 -8.36 -0.60 -5.95
N VAL A 103 -8.23 -1.75 -5.28
CA VAL A 103 -6.96 -2.30 -4.80
C VAL A 103 -6.65 -3.55 -5.61
N ASN A 104 -5.46 -3.58 -6.22
CA ASN A 104 -5.00 -4.70 -7.03
C ASN A 104 -3.49 -4.86 -6.83
N ASP A 105 -3.11 -5.89 -6.11
CA ASP A 105 -1.71 -6.16 -5.73
C ASP A 105 -0.81 -6.43 -6.94
N ARG A 106 -1.36 -7.04 -8.02
CA ARG A 106 -0.59 -7.26 -9.26
C ARG A 106 -0.26 -5.92 -9.92
N ARG A 107 -1.26 -5.07 -10.17
CA ARG A 107 -1.06 -3.75 -10.77
C ARG A 107 -0.14 -2.88 -9.94
N PHE A 108 -0.31 -2.91 -8.60
CA PHE A 108 0.57 -2.22 -7.67
C PHE A 108 2.01 -2.71 -7.76
N ALA A 109 2.22 -4.05 -7.84
CA ALA A 109 3.55 -4.64 -7.96
C ALA A 109 4.22 -4.23 -9.27
N GLU A 110 3.52 -4.32 -10.40
CA GLU A 110 4.01 -3.93 -11.73
C GLU A 110 4.46 -2.46 -11.75
N GLY A 111 3.63 -1.54 -11.24
CA GLY A 111 3.96 -0.11 -11.17
C GLY A 111 5.15 0.18 -10.26
N LEU A 112 5.25 -0.52 -9.12
CA LEU A 112 6.38 -0.37 -8.21
C LEU A 112 7.67 -0.90 -8.82
N VAL A 113 7.64 -2.07 -9.43
CA VAL A 113 8.79 -2.68 -10.10
C VAL A 113 9.27 -1.78 -11.22
N TYR A 114 8.36 -1.31 -12.08
CA TYR A 114 8.69 -0.38 -13.15
C TYR A 114 9.43 0.87 -12.63
N ASN A 115 8.88 1.52 -11.62
CA ASN A 115 9.50 2.72 -11.03
C ASN A 115 10.90 2.43 -10.46
N TYR A 116 11.05 1.33 -9.72
CA TYR A 116 12.33 1.01 -9.10
C TYR A 116 13.38 0.52 -10.08
N ALA A 117 12.98 -0.21 -11.12
CA ALA A 117 13.88 -0.67 -12.15
C ALA A 117 14.33 0.45 -13.08
N HIS A 118 13.41 1.31 -13.54
CA HIS A 118 13.72 2.33 -14.57
C HIS A 118 14.15 3.67 -13.98
N CYS A 119 13.49 4.14 -12.90
CA CYS A 119 13.82 5.47 -12.35
C CYS A 119 14.94 5.39 -11.30
N LYS A 120 14.96 4.34 -10.48
CA LYS A 120 15.95 4.20 -9.41
C LYS A 120 17.12 3.28 -9.76
N LEU A 121 17.02 2.55 -10.85
CA LEU A 121 18.00 1.56 -11.32
C LEU A 121 18.34 0.54 -10.23
N PHE A 122 17.34 0.07 -9.48
CA PHE A 122 17.55 -0.98 -8.50
C PHE A 122 17.51 -2.36 -9.16
N GLY A 123 18.33 -3.26 -8.65
CA GLY A 123 18.36 -4.66 -9.07
C GLY A 123 17.20 -5.49 -8.50
N PRO A 124 16.98 -6.71 -9.05
CA PRO A 124 15.84 -7.57 -8.72
C PRO A 124 15.71 -7.88 -7.23
N ARG A 125 16.83 -8.14 -6.55
CA ARG A 125 16.84 -8.46 -5.11
C ARG A 125 16.29 -7.31 -4.27
N ARG A 126 16.70 -6.08 -4.56
CA ARG A 126 16.22 -4.89 -3.84
C ARG A 126 14.76 -4.65 -4.08
N VAL A 127 14.30 -4.83 -5.32
CA VAL A 127 12.89 -4.64 -5.68
C VAL A 127 12.00 -5.68 -5.02
N ARG A 128 12.42 -6.96 -4.95
CA ARG A 128 11.70 -7.98 -4.17
C ARG A 128 11.58 -7.62 -2.69
N GLN A 129 12.63 -7.08 -2.08
CA GLN A 129 12.58 -6.58 -0.69
C GLN A 129 11.57 -5.44 -0.53
N GLU A 130 11.49 -4.53 -1.48
CA GLU A 130 10.56 -3.42 -1.43
C GLU A 130 9.09 -3.87 -1.65
N LEU A 131 8.85 -4.88 -2.49
CA LEU A 131 7.54 -5.54 -2.62
C LEU A 131 7.15 -6.23 -1.30
N PHE A 132 8.08 -6.99 -0.72
CA PHE A 132 7.85 -7.69 0.55
C PHE A 132 7.44 -6.73 1.68
N LYS A 133 8.10 -5.58 1.82
CA LYS A 133 7.74 -4.54 2.79
C LYS A 133 6.32 -3.99 2.61
N ARG A 134 5.73 -4.17 1.42
CA ARG A 134 4.37 -3.73 1.08
C ARG A 134 3.35 -4.86 1.07
N GLY A 135 3.76 -6.02 1.60
CA GLY A 135 2.91 -7.21 1.70
C GLY A 135 2.76 -8.01 0.40
N ILE A 136 3.49 -7.65 -0.67
CA ILE A 136 3.47 -8.38 -1.94
C ILE A 136 4.51 -9.49 -1.89
N ARG A 137 4.08 -10.75 -2.05
CA ARG A 137 4.93 -11.94 -1.90
C ARG A 137 4.59 -13.00 -2.95
N GLY A 138 5.49 -14.02 -3.03
CA GLY A 138 5.29 -15.20 -3.86
C GLY A 138 5.08 -14.86 -5.32
N ARG A 139 4.19 -15.61 -5.98
CA ARG A 139 3.99 -15.56 -7.42
C ARG A 139 3.75 -14.13 -7.98
N VAL A 140 2.98 -13.31 -7.28
CA VAL A 140 2.70 -11.92 -7.74
C VAL A 140 3.98 -11.08 -7.77
N ALA A 141 4.84 -11.21 -6.75
CA ALA A 141 6.12 -10.51 -6.72
C ALA A 141 7.08 -11.02 -7.79
N ASP A 142 7.15 -12.34 -7.96
CA ASP A 142 8.08 -12.97 -8.90
C ASP A 142 7.70 -12.64 -10.35
N GLU A 143 6.43 -12.80 -10.74
CA GLU A 143 5.93 -12.45 -12.08
C GLU A 143 6.18 -10.97 -12.40
N ALA A 144 5.92 -10.06 -11.46
CA ALA A 144 6.16 -8.63 -11.67
C ALA A 144 7.64 -8.31 -11.86
N VAL A 145 8.53 -8.95 -11.10
CA VAL A 145 9.97 -8.77 -11.25
C VAL A 145 10.46 -9.37 -12.56
N GLU A 146 10.10 -10.62 -12.89
CA GLU A 146 10.52 -11.30 -14.11
C GLU A 146 10.10 -10.53 -15.37
N SER A 147 8.85 -10.03 -15.41
CA SER A 147 8.35 -9.27 -16.57
C SER A 147 9.15 -8.00 -16.86
N CYS A 148 9.75 -7.38 -15.84
CA CYS A 148 10.46 -6.12 -15.98
C CYS A 148 11.97 -6.27 -16.20
N TYR A 149 12.59 -7.37 -15.70
CA TYR A 149 14.05 -7.52 -15.73
C TYR A 149 14.61 -8.25 -16.95
N ASN A 150 13.81 -8.41 -18.00
CA ASN A 150 14.34 -8.69 -19.33
C ASN A 150 15.13 -7.48 -19.81
N GLY A 151 16.48 -7.58 -19.92
CA GLY A 151 17.37 -6.42 -20.19
C GLY A 151 18.04 -5.87 -18.92
N LEU A 152 18.40 -6.76 -18.01
CA LEU A 152 19.09 -6.44 -16.75
C LEU A 152 20.44 -5.73 -16.98
N CYS A 153 21.18 -6.14 -18.02
CA CYS A 153 22.52 -5.62 -18.32
C CYS A 153 22.49 -4.10 -18.57
N ASP A 154 21.58 -3.63 -19.41
CA ASP A 154 21.51 -2.20 -19.78
C ASP A 154 21.28 -1.29 -18.56
N ARG A 155 20.50 -1.75 -17.57
CA ARG A 155 20.22 -0.97 -16.35
C ARG A 155 21.39 -0.96 -15.38
N LEU A 156 22.11 -2.07 -15.32
CA LEU A 156 23.30 -2.19 -14.48
C LEU A 156 24.43 -1.31 -15.04
N GLU A 157 24.63 -1.32 -16.36
CA GLU A 157 25.56 -0.41 -17.06
C GLU A 157 25.18 1.05 -16.82
N ALA A 158 23.92 1.43 -17.03
CA ALA A 158 23.46 2.79 -16.77
C ALA A 158 23.67 3.24 -15.31
N LEU A 159 23.55 2.31 -14.34
CA LEU A 159 23.85 2.61 -12.95
C LEU A 159 25.35 2.79 -12.70
N ILE A 160 26.18 1.98 -13.35
CA ILE A 160 27.65 2.10 -13.28
C ILE A 160 28.07 3.45 -13.82
N GLU A 161 27.67 3.78 -15.04
CA GLU A 161 27.98 5.07 -15.69
C GLU A 161 27.54 6.26 -14.83
N LYS A 162 26.32 6.22 -14.31
CA LYS A 162 25.72 7.34 -13.55
C LYS A 162 26.37 7.56 -12.19
N LYS A 163 26.82 6.50 -11.49
CA LYS A 163 27.19 6.61 -10.08
C LYS A 163 28.54 6.05 -9.72
N TYR A 164 29.08 5.17 -10.53
CA TYR A 164 30.28 4.40 -10.13
C TYR A 164 31.43 4.51 -11.12
N ALA A 165 31.27 5.20 -12.26
CA ALA A 165 32.31 5.38 -13.25
C ALA A 165 33.63 5.90 -12.62
N GLY A 166 33.57 6.96 -11.83
CA GLY A 166 34.73 7.53 -11.15
C GLY A 166 35.43 6.61 -10.13
N TYR A 167 34.78 5.53 -9.69
CA TYR A 167 35.41 4.51 -8.84
C TYR A 167 36.11 3.40 -9.66
N LEU A 168 35.93 3.40 -10.97
CA LEU A 168 36.42 2.40 -11.91
C LEU A 168 37.47 2.98 -12.88
N GLU A 169 37.84 4.26 -12.73
CA GLU A 169 38.87 4.90 -13.55
C GLU A 169 40.23 4.22 -13.41
N ASP A 170 40.59 3.76 -12.21
CA ASP A 170 41.77 2.98 -11.95
C ASP A 170 41.37 1.54 -11.50
N PRO A 171 41.44 0.56 -12.40
CA PRO A 171 41.13 -0.83 -12.08
C PRO A 171 42.05 -1.48 -11.04
N GLU A 172 43.27 -0.94 -10.83
CA GLU A 172 44.22 -1.45 -9.85
C GLU A 172 43.92 -0.93 -8.44
N ASP A 173 43.16 0.15 -8.27
CA ASP A 173 42.66 0.58 -6.97
C ASP A 173 41.52 -0.33 -6.48
N LEU A 174 41.93 -1.44 -5.90
CA LEU A 174 41.00 -2.44 -5.34
C LEU A 174 40.03 -1.87 -4.32
N LYS A 175 40.37 -0.78 -3.60
CA LYS A 175 39.48 -0.16 -2.63
C LYS A 175 38.29 0.53 -3.35
N SER A 176 38.56 1.29 -4.38
CA SER A 176 37.54 1.98 -5.18
C SER A 176 36.67 0.97 -5.94
N VAL A 177 37.28 -0.02 -6.58
CA VAL A 177 36.53 -1.11 -7.26
C VAL A 177 35.62 -1.86 -6.28
N ASN A 178 36.11 -2.24 -5.10
CA ASN A 178 35.27 -2.90 -4.09
C ASN A 178 34.17 -1.99 -3.55
N LYS A 179 34.38 -0.69 -3.45
CA LYS A 179 33.36 0.27 -3.05
C LYS A 179 32.23 0.35 -4.08
N ALA A 180 32.56 0.34 -5.38
CA ALA A 180 31.58 0.26 -6.46
C ALA A 180 30.80 -1.05 -6.40
N LYS A 181 31.48 -2.21 -6.32
CA LYS A 181 30.84 -3.54 -6.20
C LYS A 181 29.88 -3.59 -5.02
N ASN A 182 30.31 -3.17 -3.84
CA ASN A 182 29.46 -3.15 -2.64
C ASN A 182 28.23 -2.21 -2.80
N GLY A 183 28.40 -1.11 -3.53
CA GLY A 183 27.31 -0.22 -3.87
C GLY A 183 26.25 -0.87 -4.78
N LEU A 184 26.71 -1.61 -5.79
CA LEU A 184 25.86 -2.33 -6.74
C LEU A 184 25.14 -3.53 -6.05
N VAL A 185 25.82 -4.24 -5.14
CA VAL A 185 25.18 -5.28 -4.30
C VAL A 185 24.06 -4.66 -3.44
N ARG A 186 24.30 -3.50 -2.81
CA ARG A 186 23.26 -2.78 -2.05
C ARG A 186 22.12 -2.28 -2.94
N ALA A 187 22.41 -1.99 -4.19
CA ALA A 187 21.37 -1.67 -5.18
C ALA A 187 20.53 -2.89 -5.57
N GLY A 188 20.97 -4.12 -5.24
CA GLY A 188 20.21 -5.35 -5.38
C GLY A 188 20.55 -6.18 -6.61
N TYR A 189 21.73 -5.99 -7.19
CA TYR A 189 22.26 -6.83 -8.26
C TYR A 189 23.02 -8.02 -7.72
N ASP A 190 23.13 -9.09 -8.51
CA ASP A 190 23.91 -10.27 -8.17
C ASP A 190 25.39 -10.05 -8.46
N TYR A 191 26.23 -10.73 -7.69
CA TYR A 191 27.68 -10.51 -7.77
C TYR A 191 28.27 -10.91 -9.13
N ASP A 192 27.74 -11.95 -9.74
CA ASP A 192 28.17 -12.41 -11.07
C ASP A 192 27.83 -11.40 -12.17
N ASP A 193 26.61 -10.86 -12.12
CA ASP A 193 26.17 -9.80 -13.03
C ASP A 193 27.03 -8.53 -12.88
N ILE A 194 27.33 -8.17 -11.63
CA ILE A 194 28.20 -7.03 -11.31
C ILE A 194 29.60 -7.20 -11.87
N ASN A 195 30.21 -8.36 -11.68
CA ASN A 195 31.57 -8.62 -12.19
C ASN A 195 31.61 -8.56 -13.71
N LYS A 196 30.60 -9.16 -14.36
CA LYS A 196 30.48 -9.12 -15.82
C LYS A 196 30.32 -7.67 -16.32
N ALA A 197 29.39 -6.93 -15.75
CA ALA A 197 29.12 -5.56 -16.18
C ALA A 197 30.31 -4.62 -15.94
N ILE A 198 31.04 -4.76 -14.84
CA ILE A 198 32.27 -3.98 -14.59
C ILE A 198 33.33 -4.34 -15.62
N LYS A 199 33.51 -5.64 -15.93
CA LYS A 199 34.47 -6.06 -16.96
C LYS A 199 34.11 -5.44 -18.32
N ASP A 200 32.84 -5.56 -18.74
CA ASP A 200 32.34 -5.03 -20.01
C ASP A 200 32.47 -3.48 -20.05
N PHE A 201 32.33 -2.81 -18.91
CA PHE A 201 32.54 -1.36 -18.79
C PHE A 201 33.99 -0.93 -18.96
N LEU A 202 34.95 -1.71 -18.44
CA LEU A 202 36.38 -1.41 -18.53
C LEU A 202 37.00 -1.75 -19.90
N GLU A 203 36.31 -2.58 -20.69
CA GLU A 203 36.74 -2.96 -22.04
C GLU A 203 36.24 -2.00 -23.13
N LYS A 204 35.35 -1.02 -22.77
CA LYS A 204 34.85 0.06 -23.67
C LYS A 204 35.81 1.21 -23.76
#